data_85429bd04712965aa1886312cb283983
#
_entry.id   85429bd04712965aa1886312cb283983
#
_cell.length_a   1.000
_cell.length_b   1.000
_cell.length_c   1.000
_cell.angle_alpha   90.00
_cell.angle_beta   90.00
_cell.angle_gamma   90.00
#
_symmetry.space_group_name_H-M   'P 1'
#
loop_
_entity.id
_entity.type
_entity.pdbx_description
1 polymer ?
#
loop_
_entity_poly.entity_id
_entity_poly.type
_entity_poly.pdbx_seq_one_letter_code
_entity_poly.pdbx_strand_id
1 'polypeptide(L)'
;LKGWSWVQSLRDDYVGYTPSKNLKKLIITPSHKVKSLRTFIYSKPNIKSKILSYLSFNSLVKVSSTKSGFFKIQNLGWCPISDLSKISEKKFNIVNLARQFLNTPYYWGGRDSHGIDCSGLIQNIMQMKNINFPRDTDMQENFCTRSIHRKNLKAGDLIFWKGHVALMTERKNIIHANAFHMKTQEEPLVTAEKRIFKTNGKVRKYARIIS
;
A
#
# COMPACT_ATOMS: atom_id res chain seq x y z
N LEU A 1 24.62 16.04 -4.25
CA LEU A 1 25.23 15.33 -3.13
C LEU A 1 26.09 14.19 -3.68
N LYS A 2 27.39 14.14 -3.33
CA LYS A 2 28.31 13.09 -3.81
C LYS A 2 27.80 11.71 -3.37
N GLY A 3 27.62 10.77 -4.33
CA GLY A 3 27.10 9.43 -4.07
C GLY A 3 25.56 9.31 -3.95
N TRP A 4 24.81 10.40 -4.18
CA TRP A 4 23.35 10.42 -4.19
C TRP A 4 22.82 10.91 -5.53
N SER A 5 21.72 10.33 -5.98
CA SER A 5 21.01 10.72 -7.19
C SER A 5 19.64 11.29 -6.84
N TRP A 6 19.28 12.41 -7.47
CA TRP A 6 17.89 12.90 -7.47
C TRP A 6 17.10 12.05 -8.45
N VAL A 7 15.96 11.53 -8.02
CA VAL A 7 15.14 10.62 -8.81
C VAL A 7 13.69 11.00 -8.73
N GLN A 8 12.93 10.65 -9.77
CA GLN A 8 11.47 10.68 -9.78
C GLN A 8 10.95 9.27 -9.99
N SER A 9 10.02 8.85 -9.14
CA SER A 9 9.32 7.58 -9.26
C SER A 9 8.35 7.61 -10.44
N LEU A 10 8.48 6.68 -11.37
CA LEU A 10 7.53 6.51 -12.49
C LEU A 10 6.16 5.97 -12.04
N ARG A 11 6.00 5.66 -10.77
CA ARG A 11 4.80 5.02 -10.23
C ARG A 11 3.80 6.01 -9.63
N ASP A 12 4.29 7.11 -9.11
CA ASP A 12 3.50 8.09 -8.35
C ASP A 12 4.06 9.52 -8.44
N ASP A 13 5.03 9.72 -9.37
CA ASP A 13 5.73 10.98 -9.63
C ASP A 13 6.45 11.57 -8.40
N TYR A 14 6.55 10.80 -7.30
CA TYR A 14 7.25 11.22 -6.10
C TYR A 14 8.72 11.43 -6.36
N VAL A 15 9.29 12.51 -5.85
CA VAL A 15 10.68 12.89 -6.06
C VAL A 15 11.49 12.77 -4.77
N GLY A 16 12.78 12.47 -4.89
CA GLY A 16 13.64 12.35 -3.74
C GLY A 16 15.07 11.92 -4.08
N TYR A 17 15.90 11.80 -3.05
CA TYR A 17 17.27 11.32 -3.17
C TYR A 17 17.35 9.82 -2.85
N THR A 18 18.16 9.11 -3.64
CA THR A 18 18.55 7.72 -3.35
C THR A 18 20.05 7.55 -3.52
N PRO A 19 20.72 6.65 -2.75
CA PRO A 19 22.13 6.34 -3.00
C PRO A 19 22.34 5.86 -4.44
N SER A 20 23.24 6.48 -5.19
CA SER A 20 23.48 6.18 -6.61
C SER A 20 23.85 4.71 -6.85
N LYS A 21 24.50 4.07 -5.88
CA LYS A 21 24.85 2.63 -5.91
C LYS A 21 23.64 1.70 -5.99
N ASN A 22 22.45 2.16 -5.59
CA ASN A 22 21.21 1.39 -5.61
C ASN A 22 20.51 1.46 -6.98
N LEU A 23 20.95 2.35 -7.86
CA LEU A 23 20.39 2.49 -9.21
C LEU A 23 21.11 1.56 -10.18
N LYS A 24 20.35 0.87 -11.01
CA LYS A 24 20.86 0.04 -12.10
C LYS A 24 20.08 0.34 -13.37
N LYS A 25 20.79 0.38 -14.50
CA LYS A 25 20.14 0.44 -15.83
C LYS A 25 19.55 -0.94 -16.15
N LEU A 26 18.38 -1.22 -15.64
CA LEU A 26 17.68 -2.48 -15.87
C LEU A 26 16.21 -2.20 -16.20
N ILE A 27 15.83 -2.46 -17.45
CA ILE A 27 14.43 -2.35 -17.88
C ILE A 27 13.83 -3.75 -17.82
N ILE A 28 13.00 -4.00 -16.79
CA ILE A 28 12.18 -5.20 -16.70
C ILE A 28 10.73 -4.77 -16.78
N THR A 29 10.01 -5.23 -17.81
CA THR A 29 8.55 -5.07 -17.85
C THR A 29 7.92 -6.09 -16.90
N PRO A 30 7.36 -5.67 -15.76
CA PRO A 30 6.78 -6.59 -14.80
C PRO A 30 5.51 -7.23 -15.38
N SER A 31 5.22 -8.47 -14.95
CA SER A 31 4.02 -9.21 -15.35
C SER A 31 3.07 -9.48 -14.18
N HIS A 32 3.59 -9.46 -12.96
CA HIS A 32 2.86 -9.76 -11.74
C HIS A 32 3.18 -8.76 -10.64
N LYS A 33 2.32 -8.75 -9.63
CA LYS A 33 2.48 -7.98 -8.38
C LYS A 33 2.20 -8.87 -7.18
N VAL A 34 2.88 -8.60 -6.07
CA VAL A 34 2.66 -9.30 -4.80
C VAL A 34 1.33 -8.86 -4.21
N LYS A 35 0.42 -9.80 -3.95
CA LYS A 35 -0.90 -9.56 -3.34
C LYS A 35 -0.97 -9.91 -1.86
N SER A 36 -0.03 -10.69 -1.36
CA SER A 36 0.14 -10.98 0.07
C SER A 36 0.88 -9.83 0.75
N LEU A 37 0.67 -9.64 2.05
CA LEU A 37 1.35 -8.59 2.83
C LEU A 37 2.87 -8.69 2.67
N ARG A 38 3.39 -9.94 2.65
CA ARG A 38 4.80 -10.29 2.46
C ARG A 38 4.90 -11.70 1.90
N THR A 39 5.91 -11.98 1.06
CA THR A 39 6.21 -13.31 0.55
C THR A 39 7.70 -13.55 0.49
N PHE A 40 8.15 -14.79 0.70
CA PHE A 40 9.55 -15.14 0.61
C PHE A 40 9.98 -15.50 -0.83
N ILE A 41 11.24 -15.25 -1.12
CA ILE A 41 11.92 -15.70 -2.32
C ILE A 41 12.81 -16.89 -1.96
N TYR A 42 12.53 -18.03 -2.54
CA TYR A 42 13.23 -19.30 -2.32
C TYR A 42 14.28 -19.56 -3.40
N SER A 43 15.36 -20.24 -3.04
CA SER A 43 16.42 -20.65 -3.98
C SER A 43 15.96 -21.71 -4.98
N LYS A 44 15.02 -22.56 -4.60
CA LYS A 44 14.40 -23.63 -5.40
C LYS A 44 12.88 -23.62 -5.22
N PRO A 45 12.08 -24.21 -6.13
CA PRO A 45 10.62 -24.31 -5.99
C PRO A 45 10.24 -25.38 -4.93
N ASN A 46 10.63 -25.12 -3.69
CA ASN A 46 10.43 -25.99 -2.55
C ASN A 46 10.48 -25.19 -1.25
N ILE A 47 9.49 -25.35 -0.38
CA ILE A 47 9.36 -24.67 0.91
C ILE A 47 10.54 -24.93 1.87
N LYS A 48 11.24 -26.06 1.72
CA LYS A 48 12.42 -26.41 2.52
C LYS A 48 13.73 -25.85 1.97
N SER A 49 13.70 -25.14 0.84
CA SER A 49 14.89 -24.54 0.26
C SER A 49 15.26 -23.24 0.96
N LYS A 50 16.53 -22.81 0.79
CA LYS A 50 17.05 -21.59 1.39
C LYS A 50 16.21 -20.38 0.96
N ILE A 51 15.79 -19.55 1.93
CA ILE A 51 15.20 -18.23 1.71
C ILE A 51 16.33 -17.28 1.32
N LEU A 52 16.17 -16.61 0.19
CA LEU A 52 17.12 -15.63 -0.35
C LEU A 52 16.79 -14.21 0.07
N SER A 53 15.50 -13.89 0.13
CA SER A 53 14.98 -12.55 0.36
C SER A 53 13.47 -12.63 0.62
N TYR A 54 12.82 -11.48 0.73
CA TYR A 54 11.36 -11.35 0.73
C TYR A 54 10.94 -10.20 -0.19
N LEU A 55 9.67 -10.22 -0.56
CA LEU A 55 8.99 -9.13 -1.27
C LEU A 55 7.81 -8.64 -0.43
N SER A 56 7.61 -7.34 -0.41
CA SER A 56 6.50 -6.69 0.26
C SER A 56 5.29 -6.58 -0.68
N PHE A 57 4.13 -6.34 -0.10
CA PHE A 57 2.87 -6.05 -0.79
C PHE A 57 3.11 -5.07 -1.95
N ASN A 58 2.48 -5.36 -3.08
CA ASN A 58 2.51 -4.52 -4.27
C ASN A 58 3.89 -4.41 -4.96
N SER A 59 4.90 -5.22 -4.57
CA SER A 59 6.15 -5.34 -5.32
C SER A 59 5.88 -5.88 -6.73
N LEU A 60 6.44 -5.21 -7.74
CA LEU A 60 6.28 -5.60 -9.14
C LEU A 60 7.39 -6.56 -9.55
N VAL A 61 7.02 -7.67 -10.20
CA VAL A 61 7.96 -8.72 -10.59
C VAL A 61 7.69 -9.25 -12.00
N LYS A 62 8.72 -9.77 -12.65
CA LYS A 62 8.62 -10.52 -13.90
C LYS A 62 8.66 -12.01 -13.59
N VAL A 63 7.58 -12.70 -13.88
CA VAL A 63 7.52 -14.17 -13.85
C VAL A 63 8.07 -14.71 -15.17
N SER A 64 8.97 -15.70 -15.11
CA SER A 64 9.58 -16.35 -16.27
C SER A 64 9.10 -17.78 -16.50
N SER A 65 8.75 -18.52 -15.44
CA SER A 65 8.26 -19.90 -15.53
C SER A 65 7.51 -20.32 -14.26
N THR A 66 6.93 -21.50 -14.29
CA THR A 66 6.18 -22.09 -13.18
C THR A 66 6.67 -23.52 -12.93
N LYS A 67 6.86 -23.89 -11.65
CA LYS A 67 7.21 -25.27 -11.26
C LYS A 67 6.73 -25.54 -9.83
N SER A 68 6.12 -26.72 -9.60
CA SER A 68 5.77 -27.24 -8.26
C SER A 68 5.04 -26.22 -7.36
N GLY A 69 4.06 -25.48 -7.90
CA GLY A 69 3.31 -24.46 -7.14
C GLY A 69 4.04 -23.14 -6.91
N PHE A 70 5.19 -22.93 -7.58
CA PHE A 70 5.98 -21.71 -7.50
C PHE A 70 6.13 -21.03 -8.86
N PHE A 71 6.17 -19.69 -8.83
CA PHE A 71 6.64 -18.86 -9.94
C PHE A 71 8.15 -18.61 -9.83
N LYS A 72 8.87 -18.76 -10.94
CA LYS A 72 10.25 -18.29 -11.07
C LYS A 72 10.22 -16.80 -11.34
N ILE A 73 10.79 -16.01 -10.43
CA ILE A 73 10.96 -14.57 -10.58
C ILE A 73 12.30 -14.29 -11.23
N GLN A 74 12.27 -13.56 -12.34
CA GLN A 74 13.47 -13.23 -13.10
C GLN A 74 14.52 -12.54 -12.21
N ASN A 75 15.75 -13.06 -12.21
CA ASN A 75 16.91 -12.56 -11.45
C ASN A 75 16.79 -12.66 -9.90
N LEU A 76 15.74 -13.28 -9.35
CA LEU A 76 15.56 -13.35 -7.90
C LEU A 76 15.54 -14.79 -7.38
N GLY A 77 14.56 -15.58 -7.76
CA GLY A 77 14.35 -16.91 -7.20
C GLY A 77 12.91 -17.39 -7.43
N TRP A 78 12.37 -18.14 -6.49
CA TRP A 78 11.05 -18.75 -6.58
C TRP A 78 10.12 -18.18 -5.51
N CYS A 79 8.88 -17.93 -5.88
CA CYS A 79 7.83 -17.39 -5.02
C CYS A 79 6.56 -18.23 -5.15
N PRO A 80 5.81 -18.51 -4.07
CA PRO A 80 4.54 -19.20 -4.15
C PRO A 80 3.57 -18.53 -5.13
N ILE A 81 2.89 -19.33 -5.95
CA ILE A 81 1.88 -18.81 -6.92
C ILE A 81 0.75 -18.07 -6.21
N SER A 82 0.34 -18.56 -5.03
CA SER A 82 -0.71 -17.98 -4.21
C SER A 82 -0.48 -16.51 -3.85
N ASP A 83 0.77 -16.07 -3.77
CA ASP A 83 1.15 -14.75 -3.29
C ASP A 83 1.22 -13.67 -4.37
N LEU A 84 1.12 -14.07 -5.63
CA LEU A 84 1.17 -13.17 -6.76
C LEU A 84 -0.17 -13.07 -7.49
N SER A 85 -0.39 -11.94 -8.13
CA SER A 85 -1.46 -11.73 -9.11
C SER A 85 -0.91 -11.09 -10.37
N LYS A 86 -1.58 -11.30 -11.51
CA LYS A 86 -1.24 -10.57 -12.75
C LYS A 86 -1.42 -9.07 -12.53
N ILE A 87 -0.60 -8.25 -13.18
CA ILE A 87 -0.74 -6.78 -13.10
C ILE A 87 -2.12 -6.34 -13.60
N SER A 88 -2.68 -7.01 -14.60
CA SER A 88 -4.01 -6.71 -15.13
C SER A 88 -5.16 -6.99 -14.16
N GLU A 89 -4.93 -7.77 -13.09
CA GLU A 89 -5.95 -8.06 -12.09
C GLU A 89 -6.33 -6.80 -11.30
N LYS A 90 -7.62 -6.48 -11.29
CA LYS A 90 -8.19 -5.29 -10.61
C LYS A 90 -9.30 -5.63 -9.61
N LYS A 91 -9.74 -6.90 -9.59
CA LYS A 91 -10.89 -7.35 -8.78
C LYS A 91 -10.47 -7.63 -7.33
N PHE A 92 -10.00 -6.60 -6.64
CA PHE A 92 -9.65 -6.69 -5.22
C PHE A 92 -10.65 -5.94 -4.36
N ASN A 93 -11.06 -6.53 -3.25
CA ASN A 93 -11.81 -5.84 -2.21
C ASN A 93 -10.82 -4.97 -1.40
N ILE A 94 -10.99 -3.66 -1.44
CA ILE A 94 -10.04 -2.70 -0.83
C ILE A 94 -10.01 -2.78 0.70
N VAL A 95 -11.13 -3.15 1.33
CA VAL A 95 -11.19 -3.36 2.79
C VAL A 95 -10.37 -4.57 3.18
N ASN A 96 -10.49 -5.68 2.43
CA ASN A 96 -9.70 -6.88 2.68
C ASN A 96 -8.20 -6.62 2.45
N LEU A 97 -7.86 -5.81 1.44
CA LEU A 97 -6.46 -5.39 1.24
C LEU A 97 -5.95 -4.57 2.43
N ALA A 98 -6.74 -3.63 2.94
CA ALA A 98 -6.38 -2.81 4.10
C ALA A 98 -6.20 -3.67 5.37
N ARG A 99 -7.08 -4.63 5.59
CA ARG A 99 -7.04 -5.53 6.75
C ARG A 99 -5.80 -6.42 6.78
N GLN A 100 -5.14 -6.68 5.64
CA GLN A 100 -3.84 -7.37 5.65
C GLN A 100 -2.77 -6.59 6.43
N PHE A 101 -2.89 -5.27 6.52
CA PHE A 101 -1.96 -4.40 7.25
C PHE A 101 -2.29 -4.24 8.74
N LEU A 102 -3.36 -4.86 9.26
CA LEU A 102 -3.67 -4.80 10.70
C LEU A 102 -2.44 -5.18 11.53
N ASN A 103 -2.20 -4.39 12.58
CA ASN A 103 -1.03 -4.49 13.46
C ASN A 103 0.34 -4.21 12.81
N THR A 104 0.41 -3.84 11.53
CA THR A 104 1.66 -3.31 10.96
C THR A 104 2.05 -2.04 11.73
N PRO A 105 3.30 -1.93 12.22
CA PRO A 105 3.77 -0.77 12.96
C PRO A 105 3.57 0.54 12.20
N TYR A 106 3.21 1.60 12.92
CA TYR A 106 3.21 2.93 12.34
C TYR A 106 4.65 3.41 12.12
N TYR A 107 4.95 3.83 10.92
CA TYR A 107 6.23 4.42 10.57
C TYR A 107 6.02 5.60 9.63
N TRP A 108 6.38 6.81 10.06
CA TRP A 108 6.27 8.01 9.23
C TRP A 108 7.07 7.85 7.94
N GLY A 109 6.43 8.05 6.78
CA GLY A 109 7.02 7.80 5.47
C GLY A 109 7.03 6.32 5.05
N GLY A 110 6.58 5.41 5.91
CA GLY A 110 6.55 3.97 5.65
C GLY A 110 5.55 3.58 4.56
N ARG A 111 5.89 2.54 3.78
CA ARG A 111 5.08 2.03 2.66
C ARG A 111 5.05 0.51 2.55
N ASP A 112 5.48 -0.20 3.56
CA ASP A 112 5.56 -1.66 3.47
C ASP A 112 5.09 -2.38 4.74
N SER A 113 5.28 -3.70 4.78
CA SER A 113 4.84 -4.54 5.88
C SER A 113 5.70 -4.46 7.14
N HIS A 114 6.83 -3.74 7.13
CA HIS A 114 7.64 -3.45 8.32
C HIS A 114 7.19 -2.18 9.02
N GLY A 115 6.66 -1.23 8.25
CA GLY A 115 6.11 0.00 8.77
C GLY A 115 5.37 0.78 7.71
N ILE A 116 4.23 1.36 8.09
CA ILE A 116 3.35 2.07 7.17
C ILE A 116 2.74 3.30 7.84
N ASP A 117 2.55 4.39 7.09
CA ASP A 117 1.77 5.54 7.54
C ASP A 117 0.36 5.55 6.91
N CYS A 118 -0.45 6.53 7.29
CA CYS A 118 -1.85 6.60 6.87
C CYS A 118 -2.01 6.71 5.36
N SER A 119 -1.29 7.62 4.72
CA SER A 119 -1.36 7.82 3.27
C SER A 119 -0.66 6.70 2.49
N GLY A 120 0.42 6.12 3.03
CA GLY A 120 1.09 4.94 2.47
C GLY A 120 0.18 3.71 2.43
N LEU A 121 -0.64 3.50 3.46
CA LEU A 121 -1.66 2.44 3.48
C LEU A 121 -2.65 2.62 2.33
N ILE A 122 -3.24 3.81 2.21
CA ILE A 122 -4.22 4.10 1.16
C ILE A 122 -3.58 4.02 -0.23
N GLN A 123 -2.39 4.58 -0.42
CA GLN A 123 -1.67 4.51 -1.68
C GLN A 123 -1.44 3.06 -2.13
N ASN A 124 -0.95 2.19 -1.24
CA ASN A 124 -0.71 0.78 -1.55
C ASN A 124 -1.99 0.05 -1.99
N ILE A 125 -3.11 0.29 -1.30
CA ILE A 125 -4.39 -0.32 -1.63
C ILE A 125 -4.87 0.12 -3.02
N MET A 126 -4.77 1.41 -3.31
CA MET A 126 -5.20 1.98 -4.60
C MET A 126 -4.31 1.51 -5.75
N GLN A 127 -3.00 1.47 -5.55
CA GLN A 127 -2.06 0.94 -6.54
C GLN A 127 -2.29 -0.56 -6.81
N MET A 128 -2.75 -1.33 -5.82
CA MET A 128 -3.14 -2.74 -6.06
C MET A 128 -4.31 -2.85 -7.04
N LYS A 129 -5.18 -1.86 -7.11
CA LYS A 129 -6.25 -1.74 -8.10
C LYS A 129 -5.82 -1.02 -9.39
N ASN A 130 -4.52 -0.77 -9.57
CA ASN A 130 -3.93 -0.03 -10.69
C ASN A 130 -4.43 1.43 -10.78
N ILE A 131 -4.77 2.04 -9.64
CA ILE A 131 -5.05 3.47 -9.53
C ILE A 131 -3.75 4.15 -9.11
N ASN A 132 -3.26 5.07 -9.96
CA ASN A 132 -2.08 5.89 -9.63
C ASN A 132 -2.48 6.94 -8.59
N PHE A 133 -2.32 6.58 -7.32
CA PHE A 133 -2.76 7.39 -6.19
C PHE A 133 -1.58 8.12 -5.54
N PRO A 134 -1.70 9.41 -5.24
CA PRO A 134 -0.60 10.20 -4.69
C PRO A 134 -0.07 9.67 -3.35
N ARG A 135 1.17 10.07 -3.00
CA ARG A 135 1.81 9.62 -1.77
C ARG A 135 1.28 10.34 -0.53
N ASP A 136 1.13 11.64 -0.57
CA ASP A 136 0.86 12.47 0.59
C ASP A 136 -0.64 12.76 0.77
N THR A 137 -1.06 12.94 2.02
CA THR A 137 -2.49 13.04 2.39
C THR A 137 -3.21 14.19 1.72
N ASP A 138 -2.58 15.37 1.60
CA ASP A 138 -3.14 16.55 0.96
C ASP A 138 -3.29 16.35 -0.56
N MET A 139 -2.31 15.72 -1.19
CA MET A 139 -2.40 15.33 -2.60
C MET A 139 -3.50 14.29 -2.82
N GLN A 140 -3.67 13.32 -1.90
CA GLN A 140 -4.74 12.33 -1.93
C GLN A 140 -6.12 12.98 -1.79
N GLU A 141 -6.26 13.94 -0.85
CA GLU A 141 -7.48 14.71 -0.66
C GLU A 141 -7.88 15.48 -1.93
N ASN A 142 -6.89 16.10 -2.61
CA ASN A 142 -7.10 16.83 -3.86
C ASN A 142 -7.42 15.89 -5.03
N PHE A 143 -6.78 14.73 -5.11
CA PHE A 143 -7.05 13.70 -6.12
C PHE A 143 -8.51 13.20 -6.08
N CYS A 144 -9.10 13.17 -4.90
CA CYS A 144 -10.48 12.73 -4.70
C CYS A 144 -11.47 13.82 -5.10
N THR A 145 -11.87 13.90 -6.35
CA THR A 145 -12.80 14.94 -6.84
C THR A 145 -14.25 14.77 -6.33
N ARG A 146 -14.69 13.54 -6.05
CA ARG A 146 -16.06 13.23 -5.61
C ARG A 146 -16.18 13.28 -4.08
N SER A 147 -16.71 14.38 -3.56
CA SER A 147 -17.13 14.50 -2.16
C SER A 147 -18.47 13.82 -1.91
N ILE A 148 -18.65 13.29 -0.70
CA ILE A 148 -19.92 12.69 -0.26
C ILE A 148 -20.31 13.22 1.12
N HIS A 149 -21.60 13.13 1.44
CA HIS A 149 -22.06 13.47 2.78
C HIS A 149 -21.74 12.35 3.79
N ARG A 150 -21.46 12.71 5.04
CA ARG A 150 -21.17 11.77 6.13
C ARG A 150 -22.25 10.68 6.27
N LYS A 151 -23.53 11.01 6.10
CA LYS A 151 -24.65 10.06 6.17
C LYS A 151 -24.65 8.97 5.09
N ASN A 152 -23.93 9.21 3.98
CA ASN A 152 -23.83 8.34 2.82
C ASN A 152 -22.53 7.51 2.81
N LEU A 153 -21.75 7.53 3.90
CA LEU A 153 -20.53 6.74 4.03
C LEU A 153 -20.83 5.25 3.93
N LYS A 154 -19.97 4.55 3.18
CA LYS A 154 -19.97 3.09 3.04
C LYS A 154 -18.55 2.55 3.00
N ALA A 155 -18.40 1.24 3.11
CA ALA A 155 -17.10 0.57 2.98
C ALA A 155 -16.39 1.00 1.70
N GLY A 156 -15.10 1.33 1.82
CA GLY A 156 -14.27 1.81 0.72
C GLY A 156 -14.18 3.32 0.56
N ASP A 157 -14.98 4.11 1.27
CA ASP A 157 -14.88 5.57 1.26
C ASP A 157 -13.69 6.04 2.10
N LEU A 158 -13.11 7.18 1.72
CA LEU A 158 -11.99 7.81 2.42
C LEU A 158 -12.48 8.99 3.27
N ILE A 159 -11.82 9.19 4.39
CA ILE A 159 -12.04 10.31 5.30
C ILE A 159 -10.73 11.04 5.49
N PHE A 160 -10.73 12.35 5.26
CA PHE A 160 -9.56 13.21 5.35
C PHE A 160 -9.66 14.21 6.50
N TRP A 161 -8.58 14.34 7.25
CA TRP A 161 -8.29 15.39 8.20
C TRP A 161 -7.00 16.10 7.78
N LYS A 162 -6.65 17.18 8.44
CA LYS A 162 -5.35 17.83 8.20
C LYS A 162 -4.22 16.84 8.48
N GLY A 163 -3.49 16.42 7.43
CA GLY A 163 -2.35 15.50 7.54
C GLY A 163 -2.72 14.06 7.91
N HIS A 164 -3.99 13.64 7.79
CA HIS A 164 -4.39 12.28 8.11
C HIS A 164 -5.50 11.76 7.20
N VAL A 165 -5.48 10.46 6.93
CA VAL A 165 -6.49 9.77 6.11
C VAL A 165 -6.85 8.42 6.70
N ALA A 166 -8.11 8.01 6.55
CA ALA A 166 -8.62 6.70 6.92
C ALA A 166 -9.53 6.12 5.83
N LEU A 167 -9.68 4.79 5.82
CA LEU A 167 -10.60 4.04 4.95
C LEU A 167 -11.77 3.51 5.76
N MET A 168 -12.99 3.71 5.30
CA MET A 168 -14.17 3.05 5.83
C MET A 168 -14.11 1.54 5.55
N THR A 169 -14.18 0.72 6.59
CA THR A 169 -14.27 -0.75 6.46
C THR A 169 -15.70 -1.24 6.43
N GLU A 170 -16.55 -0.56 7.19
CA GLU A 170 -17.98 -0.79 7.30
C GLU A 170 -18.70 0.56 7.48
N ARG A 171 -20.01 0.52 7.68
CA ARG A 171 -20.79 1.75 7.86
C ARG A 171 -20.36 2.60 9.07
N LYS A 172 -19.76 1.99 10.09
CA LYS A 172 -19.40 2.66 11.36
C LYS A 172 -17.92 2.57 11.72
N ASN A 173 -17.14 1.77 11.01
CA ASN A 173 -15.74 1.49 11.32
C ASN A 173 -14.80 2.00 10.25
N ILE A 174 -13.61 2.39 10.68
CA ILE A 174 -12.49 2.79 9.81
C ILE A 174 -11.26 1.95 10.10
N ILE A 175 -10.38 1.83 9.12
CA ILE A 175 -9.02 1.34 9.27
C ILE A 175 -8.03 2.42 8.87
N HIS A 176 -7.00 2.62 9.67
CA HIS A 176 -5.94 3.58 9.41
C HIS A 176 -4.65 3.21 10.14
N ALA A 177 -3.50 3.54 9.56
CA ALA A 177 -2.23 3.56 10.27
C ALA A 177 -2.11 4.89 11.01
N ASN A 178 -1.84 4.87 12.31
CA ASN A 178 -1.84 6.09 13.11
C ASN A 178 -0.84 6.03 14.28
N ALA A 179 -0.31 7.19 14.63
CA ALA A 179 0.67 7.35 15.71
C ALA A 179 0.06 7.16 17.12
N PHE A 180 -1.24 7.30 17.28
CA PHE A 180 -1.88 7.09 18.60
C PHE A 180 -1.79 5.62 19.05
N HIS A 181 -2.09 4.68 18.13
CA HIS A 181 -1.96 3.25 18.40
C HIS A 181 -0.58 2.70 18.04
N MET A 182 0.29 3.52 17.42
CA MET A 182 1.60 3.12 16.86
C MET A 182 1.51 1.93 15.89
N LYS A 183 0.37 1.79 15.20
CA LYS A 183 0.11 0.70 14.23
C LYS A 183 -1.08 0.98 13.34
N THR A 184 -1.30 0.10 12.36
CA THR A 184 -2.57 0.02 11.62
C THR A 184 -3.62 -0.63 12.51
N GLN A 185 -4.72 0.09 12.73
CA GLN A 185 -5.82 -0.29 13.62
C GLN A 185 -7.18 -0.09 12.94
N GLU A 186 -8.11 -1.00 13.18
CA GLU A 186 -9.53 -0.82 12.88
C GLU A 186 -10.28 -0.39 14.14
N GLU A 187 -11.10 0.66 14.05
CA GLU A 187 -11.84 1.21 15.17
C GLU A 187 -13.13 1.93 14.75
N PRO A 188 -14.07 2.21 15.69
CA PRO A 188 -15.27 2.97 15.38
C PRO A 188 -14.94 4.40 14.94
N LEU A 189 -15.55 4.85 13.83
CA LEU A 189 -15.35 6.20 13.28
C LEU A 189 -15.59 7.30 14.32
N VAL A 190 -16.68 7.18 15.11
CA VAL A 190 -17.01 8.20 16.12
C VAL A 190 -15.92 8.35 17.20
N THR A 191 -15.29 7.25 17.59
CA THR A 191 -14.17 7.26 18.56
C THR A 191 -12.95 7.95 17.96
N ALA A 192 -12.61 7.57 16.72
CA ALA A 192 -11.50 8.17 15.98
C ALA A 192 -11.73 9.67 15.75
N GLU A 193 -12.91 10.09 15.27
CA GLU A 193 -13.24 11.50 15.04
C GLU A 193 -13.05 12.35 16.31
N LYS A 194 -13.55 11.89 17.47
CA LYS A 194 -13.39 12.61 18.75
C LYS A 194 -11.93 12.79 19.15
N ARG A 195 -11.12 11.76 18.93
CA ARG A 195 -9.69 11.78 19.25
C ARG A 195 -8.91 12.67 18.27
N ILE A 196 -9.10 12.45 16.96
CA ILE A 196 -8.38 13.17 15.91
C ILE A 196 -8.74 14.66 15.93
N PHE A 197 -9.98 15.01 16.30
CA PHE A 197 -10.39 16.41 16.44
C PHE A 197 -9.45 17.23 17.35
N LYS A 198 -8.94 16.62 18.43
CA LYS A 198 -8.04 17.28 19.40
C LYS A 198 -6.66 17.62 18.81
N THR A 199 -6.20 16.90 17.80
CA THR A 199 -4.85 17.05 17.21
C THR A 199 -4.86 17.61 15.80
N ASN A 200 -5.80 17.14 14.96
CA ASN A 200 -5.84 17.44 13.52
C ASN A 200 -7.07 18.27 13.11
N GLY A 201 -7.96 18.59 14.06
CA GLY A 201 -9.17 19.37 13.81
C GLY A 201 -10.31 18.56 13.20
N LYS A 202 -11.29 19.28 12.62
CA LYS A 202 -12.48 18.69 12.00
C LYS A 202 -12.11 17.86 10.76
N VAL A 203 -12.99 16.89 10.42
CA VAL A 203 -12.96 16.24 9.10
C VAL A 203 -13.05 17.30 8.01
N ARG A 204 -12.15 17.22 7.04
CA ARG A 204 -12.08 18.13 5.89
C ARG A 204 -12.90 17.63 4.72
N LYS A 205 -12.86 16.29 4.49
CA LYS A 205 -13.51 15.68 3.33
C LYS A 205 -13.89 14.23 3.58
N TYR A 206 -15.07 13.86 3.12
CA TYR A 206 -15.46 12.48 2.88
C TYR A 206 -15.47 12.25 1.38
N ALA A 207 -14.80 11.22 0.88
CA ALA A 207 -14.61 11.02 -0.55
C ALA A 207 -14.83 9.57 -0.99
N ARG A 208 -15.31 9.40 -2.21
CA ARG A 208 -15.47 8.09 -2.87
C ARG A 208 -14.68 8.07 -4.16
N ILE A 209 -13.74 7.13 -4.27
CA ILE A 209 -12.89 6.96 -5.46
C ILE A 209 -13.47 5.90 -6.38
N ILE A 210 -14.01 4.82 -5.80
CA ILE A 210 -14.48 3.64 -6.52
C ILE A 210 -16.00 3.57 -6.39
N SER A 211 -16.68 3.60 -7.50
CA SER A 211 -18.13 3.42 -7.61
C SER A 211 -18.50 1.94 -7.69
#